data_05752caddf5c4e93446fd0440809feda
#
_entry.id   05752caddf5c4e93446fd0440809feda
#
_cell.length_a   1.000
_cell.length_b   1.000
_cell.length_c   1.000
_cell.angle_alpha   90.00
_cell.angle_beta   90.00
_cell.angle_gamma   90.00
#
_symmetry.space_group_name_H-M   'P 1'
#
loop_
_entity.id
_entity.type
_entity.pdbx_description
1 polymer ?
#
loop_
_entity_poly.entity_id
_entity_poly.type
_entity_poly.pdbx_seq_one_letter_code
_entity_poly.pdbx_strand_id
1 'polypeptide(L)'
;VAHALFKSTLFLTVGVVDHATGTRDLRSLSGLGRRLPVLAGIGALAALSMAGVPPLLGFVGKEAAFTALLDGGLPDRTAAAVVLLTLVIGSALTAAYSLRFWWGAFARKPGLPDPAPADLVHPPGPLFLAAPALLALAGLVLGPASPVLEPLVAGYAETLPLLAPEAQKLALWHGWQPALLLSAVSLAGGAAVFLARAAVNRLQRRFAVGASADEGYWNVIQFLDRLSVLVTGTTQRGSLPAYLGTILVVVLALPGTLLITRAPWPDEWRAWDTPVQALVGVVILVAAAMALRIRQRLSVVLVVGVTGYGAAVLFALQGAPDLALTQFLVETLTLVTFVLVLRKLPKDISERHLPRERLVRGVIAVAMGVLMAGVGAAALDVRTATPVSADYPEEAFDFGGGKNVVNVILVDIRAWDTLGEISLLVVAATGVASLVFLRRRTGGVDRLDGADREEIPSPAGRAPRRRWLAASATLPPERRSVVLEVITRVLFHTILVFSLYLLFSGHNEPGGGFAGGLVAGLALVLRYLAGGRYELGEAAPVDPGLLLGAGLLFAGCTGVGGLLMGGEVLQTAILEATLPVLGDVKLVTSLFFDMGVYLIVVGLVLDVLRSLGAELDRQEDEGPIEAEPGEVIIR
;
A
#
# COMPACT_ATOMS: atom_id res chain seq x y z
N VAL A 1 11.03 -7.27 -17.89
CA VAL A 1 12.14 -6.31 -17.70
C VAL A 1 12.24 -5.34 -18.88
N ALA A 2 12.53 -5.78 -20.13
CA ALA A 2 12.72 -4.90 -21.28
C ALA A 2 11.56 -3.93 -21.50
N HIS A 3 10.31 -4.43 -21.44
CA HIS A 3 9.11 -3.62 -21.59
C HIS A 3 9.00 -2.54 -20.51
N ALA A 4 9.26 -2.88 -19.25
CA ALA A 4 9.24 -1.93 -18.14
C ALA A 4 10.25 -0.80 -18.39
N LEU A 5 11.48 -1.12 -18.76
CA LEU A 5 12.54 -0.14 -18.99
C LEU A 5 12.18 0.84 -20.13
N PHE A 6 11.87 0.35 -21.33
CA PHE A 6 11.61 1.27 -22.45
C PHE A 6 10.27 1.99 -22.33
N LYS A 7 9.22 1.37 -21.77
CA LYS A 7 7.91 2.03 -21.60
C LYS A 7 7.99 3.14 -20.55
N SER A 8 8.57 2.86 -19.39
CA SER A 8 8.76 3.90 -18.36
C SER A 8 9.59 5.06 -18.90
N THR A 9 10.69 4.77 -19.61
CA THR A 9 11.50 5.81 -20.25
C THR A 9 10.68 6.66 -21.24
N LEU A 10 9.89 6.03 -22.09
CA LEU A 10 9.06 6.75 -23.07
C LEU A 10 7.99 7.61 -22.40
N PHE A 11 7.29 7.09 -21.39
CA PHE A 11 6.30 7.87 -20.64
C PHE A 11 6.93 9.05 -19.90
N LEU A 12 8.07 8.84 -19.25
CA LEU A 12 8.82 9.92 -18.61
C LEU A 12 9.30 10.95 -19.66
N THR A 13 9.77 10.50 -20.82
CA THR A 13 10.16 11.40 -21.94
C THR A 13 8.98 12.25 -22.39
N VAL A 14 7.78 11.66 -22.54
CA VAL A 14 6.55 12.41 -22.88
C VAL A 14 6.21 13.41 -21.78
N GLY A 15 6.29 13.00 -20.50
CA GLY A 15 6.05 13.88 -19.35
C GLY A 15 7.02 15.06 -19.32
N VAL A 16 8.32 14.83 -19.60
CA VAL A 16 9.32 15.90 -19.68
C VAL A 16 9.04 16.83 -20.88
N VAL A 17 8.64 16.30 -22.03
CA VAL A 17 8.24 17.12 -23.19
C VAL A 17 7.02 17.98 -22.84
N ASP A 18 6.00 17.40 -22.25
CA ASP A 18 4.78 18.11 -21.84
C ASP A 18 5.09 19.22 -20.82
N HIS A 19 5.89 18.90 -19.81
CA HIS A 19 6.34 19.89 -18.81
C HIS A 19 7.18 21.02 -19.43
N ALA A 20 8.06 20.69 -20.35
CA ALA A 20 8.94 21.68 -20.98
C ALA A 20 8.25 22.54 -22.02
N THR A 21 7.23 22.04 -22.70
CA THR A 21 6.60 22.71 -23.85
C THR A 21 5.15 23.13 -23.63
N GLY A 22 4.51 22.64 -22.54
CA GLY A 22 3.09 22.82 -22.27
C GLY A 22 2.17 22.05 -23.22
N THR A 23 2.71 21.14 -24.05
CA THR A 23 1.92 20.34 -24.98
C THR A 23 2.53 18.99 -25.29
N ARG A 24 1.69 17.98 -25.48
CA ARG A 24 2.05 16.65 -25.98
C ARG A 24 1.52 16.36 -27.39
N ASP A 25 0.90 17.36 -28.04
CA ASP A 25 0.45 17.19 -29.41
C ASP A 25 1.62 17.24 -30.39
N LEU A 26 1.92 16.07 -30.98
CA LEU A 26 3.00 15.95 -31.95
C LEU A 26 2.85 16.90 -33.14
N ARG A 27 1.65 17.38 -33.47
CA ARG A 27 1.42 18.35 -34.56
C ARG A 27 1.94 19.75 -34.24
N SER A 28 2.06 20.07 -32.96
CA SER A 28 2.53 21.38 -32.49
C SER A 28 4.03 21.41 -32.18
N LEU A 29 4.70 20.26 -32.21
CA LEU A 29 6.13 20.13 -31.87
C LEU A 29 6.99 20.11 -33.14
N SER A 30 8.13 20.81 -33.15
CA SER A 30 9.14 20.80 -34.22
C SER A 30 10.52 21.19 -33.68
N GLY A 31 11.57 20.50 -34.14
CA GLY A 31 12.97 20.87 -33.83
C GLY A 31 13.42 20.76 -32.38
N LEU A 32 12.65 20.14 -31.51
CA LEU A 32 12.99 20.01 -30.08
C LEU A 32 14.30 19.24 -29.85
N GLY A 33 14.71 18.38 -30.74
CA GLY A 33 15.97 17.63 -30.62
C GLY A 33 17.21 18.52 -30.57
N ARG A 34 17.14 19.76 -31.10
CA ARG A 34 18.24 20.74 -31.00
C ARG A 34 18.26 21.46 -29.65
N ARG A 35 17.09 21.67 -29.05
CA ARG A 35 16.93 22.34 -27.74
C ARG A 35 17.14 21.37 -26.59
N LEU A 36 16.71 20.15 -26.74
CA LEU A 36 16.74 19.09 -25.72
C LEU A 36 17.46 17.84 -26.26
N PRO A 37 18.77 17.95 -26.63
CA PRO A 37 19.47 16.85 -27.28
C PRO A 37 19.62 15.62 -26.40
N VAL A 38 19.81 15.80 -25.08
CA VAL A 38 19.89 14.70 -24.12
C VAL A 38 18.56 13.94 -24.05
N LEU A 39 17.45 14.67 -23.94
CA LEU A 39 16.10 14.05 -23.91
C LEU A 39 15.78 13.35 -25.22
N ALA A 40 16.18 13.93 -26.37
CA ALA A 40 16.03 13.30 -27.68
C ALA A 40 16.83 12.00 -27.79
N GLY A 41 18.03 11.96 -27.22
CA GLY A 41 18.86 10.75 -27.14
C GLY A 41 18.24 9.68 -26.25
N ILE A 42 17.76 10.05 -25.07
CA ILE A 42 17.03 9.16 -24.15
C ILE A 42 15.79 8.57 -24.84
N GLY A 43 14.96 9.42 -25.46
CA GLY A 43 13.79 9.00 -26.19
C GLY A 43 14.12 8.13 -27.40
N ALA A 44 15.23 8.38 -28.11
CA ALA A 44 15.73 7.54 -29.20
C ALA A 44 16.10 6.14 -28.71
N LEU A 45 16.89 6.03 -27.65
CA LEU A 45 17.28 4.74 -27.07
C LEU A 45 16.06 3.92 -26.66
N ALA A 46 15.09 4.53 -26.00
CA ALA A 46 13.89 3.85 -25.57
C ALA A 46 13.00 3.43 -26.78
N ALA A 47 12.84 4.31 -27.79
CA ALA A 47 12.08 4.02 -28.99
C ALA A 47 12.74 2.91 -29.83
N LEU A 48 14.06 2.90 -29.95
CA LEU A 48 14.83 1.84 -30.62
C LEU A 48 14.74 0.52 -29.84
N SER A 49 14.80 0.56 -28.52
CA SER A 49 14.60 -0.64 -27.68
C SER A 49 13.20 -1.23 -27.86
N MET A 50 12.17 -0.40 -27.88
CA MET A 50 10.79 -0.83 -28.14
C MET A 50 10.62 -1.39 -29.54
N ALA A 51 11.29 -0.79 -30.54
CA ALA A 51 11.29 -1.31 -31.91
C ALA A 51 12.01 -2.66 -32.03
N GLY A 52 12.89 -3.00 -31.07
CA GLY A 52 13.70 -4.22 -31.10
C GLY A 52 14.94 -4.07 -31.96
N VAL A 53 15.65 -2.96 -31.82
CA VAL A 53 16.92 -2.72 -32.52
C VAL A 53 18.08 -3.20 -31.66
N PRO A 54 19.02 -4.03 -32.20
CA PRO A 54 20.22 -4.39 -31.46
C PRO A 54 21.13 -3.16 -31.23
N PRO A 55 21.91 -3.06 -30.15
CA PRO A 55 22.13 -4.06 -29.10
C PRO A 55 21.20 -3.91 -27.87
N LEU A 56 20.05 -3.29 -28.00
CA LEU A 56 19.16 -2.96 -26.88
C LEU A 56 18.38 -4.17 -26.35
N LEU A 57 18.06 -4.18 -25.08
CA LEU A 57 17.40 -5.31 -24.40
C LEU A 57 16.07 -5.70 -25.05
N GLY A 58 15.33 -4.76 -25.66
CA GLY A 58 14.10 -5.05 -26.40
C GLY A 58 14.27 -5.98 -27.58
N PHE A 59 15.45 -5.97 -28.23
CA PHE A 59 15.80 -6.91 -29.29
C PHE A 59 15.91 -8.34 -28.75
N VAL A 60 16.61 -8.55 -27.64
CA VAL A 60 16.80 -9.87 -27.02
C VAL A 60 15.46 -10.53 -26.68
N GLY A 61 14.54 -9.79 -26.06
CA GLY A 61 13.23 -10.32 -25.73
C GLY A 61 12.36 -10.64 -26.94
N LYS A 62 12.46 -9.84 -28.02
CA LYS A 62 11.74 -10.07 -29.27
C LYS A 62 12.27 -11.29 -30.02
N GLU A 63 13.60 -11.41 -30.12
CA GLU A 63 14.26 -12.53 -30.78
C GLU A 63 13.94 -13.84 -30.04
N ALA A 64 14.01 -13.86 -28.72
CA ALA A 64 13.63 -15.01 -27.92
C ALA A 64 12.17 -15.45 -28.17
N ALA A 65 11.23 -14.47 -28.30
CA ALA A 65 9.84 -14.79 -28.62
C ALA A 65 9.66 -15.38 -30.03
N PHE A 66 10.39 -14.88 -31.04
CA PHE A 66 10.37 -15.45 -32.39
C PHE A 66 10.95 -16.86 -32.41
N THR A 67 12.08 -17.07 -31.73
CA THR A 67 12.74 -18.37 -31.64
C THR A 67 11.82 -19.38 -30.95
N ALA A 68 11.23 -19.03 -29.83
CA ALA A 68 10.32 -19.90 -29.08
C ALA A 68 9.13 -20.38 -29.95
N LEU A 69 8.56 -19.49 -30.79
CA LEU A 69 7.47 -19.83 -31.67
C LEU A 69 7.91 -20.68 -32.89
N LEU A 70 9.16 -20.49 -33.36
CA LEU A 70 9.73 -21.29 -34.45
C LEU A 70 10.10 -22.70 -33.99
N ASP A 71 10.58 -22.84 -32.76
CA ASP A 71 11.05 -24.10 -32.16
C ASP A 71 9.92 -24.97 -31.57
N GLY A 72 8.67 -24.60 -31.81
CA GLY A 72 7.51 -25.42 -31.43
C GLY A 72 6.93 -25.08 -30.04
N GLY A 73 7.06 -23.82 -29.60
CA GLY A 73 6.47 -23.32 -28.38
C GLY A 73 4.93 -23.37 -28.26
N LEU A 74 4.24 -23.84 -29.30
CA LEU A 74 2.81 -24.17 -29.28
C LEU A 74 2.58 -25.54 -29.88
N PRO A 75 1.68 -26.37 -29.32
CA PRO A 75 1.40 -27.73 -29.80
C PRO A 75 0.81 -27.76 -31.22
N ASP A 76 0.00 -26.76 -31.56
CA ASP A 76 -0.60 -26.64 -32.90
C ASP A 76 0.27 -25.75 -33.79
N ARG A 77 0.80 -26.34 -34.87
CA ARG A 77 1.61 -25.64 -35.87
C ARG A 77 0.87 -24.50 -36.57
N THR A 78 -0.43 -24.64 -36.78
CA THR A 78 -1.25 -23.60 -37.43
C THR A 78 -1.40 -22.42 -36.50
N ALA A 79 -1.70 -22.67 -35.23
CA ALA A 79 -1.76 -21.62 -34.20
C ALA A 79 -0.40 -20.93 -34.03
N ALA A 80 0.70 -21.68 -33.99
CA ALA A 80 2.05 -21.12 -33.91
C ALA A 80 2.36 -20.19 -35.10
N ALA A 81 2.02 -20.60 -36.33
CA ALA A 81 2.24 -19.79 -37.51
C ALA A 81 1.39 -18.51 -37.52
N VAL A 82 0.12 -18.58 -37.09
CA VAL A 82 -0.76 -17.40 -36.98
C VAL A 82 -0.24 -16.44 -35.92
N VAL A 83 0.17 -16.94 -34.74
CA VAL A 83 0.74 -16.12 -33.67
C VAL A 83 2.05 -15.48 -34.11
N LEU A 84 2.93 -16.24 -34.78
CA LEU A 84 4.20 -15.73 -35.30
C LEU A 84 3.98 -14.62 -36.34
N LEU A 85 3.09 -14.82 -37.29
CA LEU A 85 2.74 -13.82 -38.29
C LEU A 85 2.18 -12.54 -37.64
N THR A 86 1.28 -12.71 -36.67
CA THR A 86 0.69 -11.59 -35.94
C THR A 86 1.76 -10.84 -35.15
N LEU A 87 2.70 -11.55 -34.52
CA LEU A 87 3.81 -10.97 -33.78
C LEU A 87 4.78 -10.20 -34.71
N VAL A 88 5.07 -10.71 -35.91
CA VAL A 88 5.90 -10.03 -36.94
C VAL A 88 5.23 -8.74 -37.40
N ILE A 89 3.94 -8.82 -37.77
CA ILE A 89 3.17 -7.63 -38.18
C ILE A 89 3.08 -6.61 -37.03
N GLY A 90 2.76 -7.06 -35.81
CA GLY A 90 2.70 -6.22 -34.64
C GLY A 90 4.05 -5.57 -34.33
N SER A 91 5.15 -6.30 -34.54
CA SER A 91 6.52 -5.77 -34.37
C SER A 91 6.86 -4.72 -35.44
N ALA A 92 6.43 -4.93 -36.70
CA ALA A 92 6.59 -3.92 -37.73
C ALA A 92 5.80 -2.64 -37.42
N LEU A 93 4.55 -2.77 -37.00
CA LEU A 93 3.75 -1.62 -36.57
C LEU A 93 4.37 -0.92 -35.36
N THR A 94 4.93 -1.68 -34.42
CA THR A 94 5.67 -1.14 -33.26
C THR A 94 6.87 -0.30 -33.70
N ALA A 95 7.66 -0.78 -34.63
CA ALA A 95 8.77 -0.03 -35.20
C ALA A 95 8.28 1.25 -35.92
N ALA A 96 7.19 1.16 -36.68
CA ALA A 96 6.60 2.30 -37.38
C ALA A 96 6.16 3.42 -36.43
N TYR A 97 5.42 3.08 -35.33
CA TYR A 97 4.96 4.10 -34.40
C TYR A 97 6.09 4.61 -33.47
N SER A 98 7.11 3.79 -33.18
CA SER A 98 8.31 4.24 -32.46
C SER A 98 9.06 5.31 -33.25
N LEU A 99 9.26 5.09 -34.54
CA LEU A 99 9.84 6.08 -35.46
C LEU A 99 8.96 7.33 -35.55
N ARG A 100 7.63 7.16 -35.65
CA ARG A 100 6.69 8.27 -35.68
C ARG A 100 6.72 9.11 -34.40
N PHE A 101 6.82 8.46 -33.24
CA PHE A 101 6.93 9.14 -31.94
C PHE A 101 8.18 10.00 -31.91
N TRP A 102 9.34 9.39 -32.12
CA TRP A 102 10.61 10.12 -32.00
C TRP A 102 10.72 11.23 -33.05
N TRP A 103 10.42 10.95 -34.31
CA TRP A 103 10.42 11.94 -35.38
C TRP A 103 9.40 13.06 -35.09
N GLY A 104 8.22 12.69 -34.64
CA GLY A 104 7.13 13.62 -34.32
C GLY A 104 7.44 14.56 -33.16
N ALA A 105 8.17 14.10 -32.16
CA ALA A 105 8.51 14.91 -30.99
C ALA A 105 9.76 15.77 -31.24
N PHE A 106 10.80 15.24 -31.88
CA PHE A 106 12.13 15.84 -31.86
C PHE A 106 12.64 16.35 -33.21
N ALA A 107 12.15 15.83 -34.33
CA ALA A 107 12.62 16.22 -35.65
C ALA A 107 12.04 17.56 -36.11
N ARG A 108 12.75 18.22 -37.02
CA ARG A 108 12.26 19.40 -37.73
C ARG A 108 11.15 19.02 -38.71
N LYS A 109 10.08 19.82 -38.73
CA LYS A 109 8.93 19.61 -39.64
C LYS A 109 8.76 20.81 -40.58
N PRO A 110 8.52 20.57 -41.86
CA PRO A 110 8.19 21.64 -42.78
C PRO A 110 6.81 22.25 -42.40
N GLY A 111 6.70 23.56 -42.48
CA GLY A 111 5.49 24.30 -42.19
C GLY A 111 5.26 24.67 -40.72
N LEU A 112 6.14 24.31 -39.81
CA LEU A 112 6.16 24.77 -38.44
C LEU A 112 7.38 25.64 -38.15
N PRO A 113 7.31 26.58 -37.19
CA PRO A 113 8.50 27.25 -36.67
C PRO A 113 9.53 26.23 -36.19
N ASP A 114 10.81 26.58 -36.21
CA ASP A 114 11.90 25.73 -35.77
C ASP A 114 12.79 26.48 -34.78
N PRO A 115 12.68 26.22 -33.47
CA PRO A 115 11.81 25.22 -32.82
C PRO A 115 10.37 25.66 -32.62
N ALA A 116 9.45 24.69 -32.46
CA ALA A 116 8.09 24.94 -32.04
C ALA A 116 7.76 24.01 -30.83
N PRO A 117 7.27 24.57 -29.71
CA PRO A 117 7.11 26.00 -29.41
C PRO A 117 8.47 26.73 -29.37
N ALA A 118 8.46 28.04 -29.66
CA ALA A 118 9.69 28.84 -29.73
C ALA A 118 10.44 28.89 -28.39
N ASP A 119 9.71 29.00 -27.29
CA ASP A 119 10.27 29.04 -25.94
C ASP A 119 9.81 27.83 -25.12
N LEU A 120 10.70 27.36 -24.25
CA LEU A 120 10.37 26.33 -23.27
C LEU A 120 9.72 26.99 -22.04
N VAL A 121 8.57 26.46 -21.63
CA VAL A 121 7.85 26.96 -20.45
C VAL A 121 8.65 26.64 -19.18
N HIS A 122 9.13 25.39 -19.08
CA HIS A 122 9.93 24.90 -17.96
C HIS A 122 11.11 24.06 -18.49
N PRO A 123 12.32 24.63 -18.63
CA PRO A 123 13.49 23.87 -19.06
C PRO A 123 13.81 22.74 -18.06
N PRO A 124 13.95 21.49 -18.51
CA PRO A 124 14.19 20.38 -17.60
C PRO A 124 15.60 20.44 -17.00
N GLY A 125 15.69 20.40 -15.68
CA GLY A 125 16.95 20.28 -14.95
C GLY A 125 17.58 18.88 -15.09
N PRO A 126 18.89 18.73 -14.80
CA PRO A 126 19.59 17.45 -14.94
C PRO A 126 19.00 16.36 -14.04
N LEU A 127 18.56 16.69 -12.85
CA LEU A 127 17.93 15.74 -11.93
C LEU A 127 16.58 15.21 -12.47
N PHE A 128 15.83 16.05 -13.18
CA PHE A 128 14.56 15.65 -13.80
C PHE A 128 14.77 14.70 -14.99
N LEU A 129 15.94 14.76 -15.63
CA LEU A 129 16.34 13.85 -16.70
C LEU A 129 17.00 12.57 -16.19
N ALA A 130 17.40 12.51 -14.93
CA ALA A 130 18.17 11.39 -14.39
C ALA A 130 17.39 10.07 -14.43
N ALA A 131 16.13 10.06 -14.02
CA ALA A 131 15.31 8.85 -14.01
C ALA A 131 15.13 8.25 -15.43
N PRO A 132 14.66 8.97 -16.45
CA PRO A 132 14.57 8.41 -17.79
C PRO A 132 15.94 8.07 -18.40
N ALA A 133 17.01 8.80 -18.05
CA ALA A 133 18.36 8.48 -18.51
C ALA A 133 18.88 7.16 -17.93
N LEU A 134 18.69 6.93 -16.63
CA LEU A 134 19.09 5.68 -15.97
C LEU A 134 18.36 4.48 -16.56
N LEU A 135 17.05 4.59 -16.80
CA LEU A 135 16.26 3.52 -17.39
C LEU A 135 16.67 3.23 -18.85
N ALA A 136 16.95 4.29 -19.64
CA ALA A 136 17.44 4.12 -21.01
C ALA A 136 18.83 3.46 -21.03
N LEU A 137 19.72 3.90 -20.14
CA LEU A 137 21.06 3.33 -20.00
C LEU A 137 20.99 1.88 -19.53
N ALA A 138 20.13 1.56 -18.57
CA ALA A 138 19.89 0.18 -18.15
C ALA A 138 19.43 -0.71 -19.33
N GLY A 139 18.51 -0.22 -20.17
CA GLY A 139 18.08 -0.93 -21.38
C GLY A 139 19.20 -1.15 -22.41
N LEU A 140 20.15 -0.22 -22.49
CA LEU A 140 21.32 -0.33 -23.36
C LEU A 140 22.36 -1.30 -22.79
N VAL A 141 22.66 -1.21 -21.50
CA VAL A 141 23.69 -2.04 -20.83
C VAL A 141 23.22 -3.50 -20.70
N LEU A 142 21.95 -3.69 -20.30
CA LEU A 142 21.37 -5.03 -20.12
C LEU A 142 21.12 -5.76 -21.45
N GLY A 143 21.17 -5.11 -22.58
CA GLY A 143 21.11 -5.78 -23.88
C GLY A 143 22.31 -6.72 -24.08
N PRO A 144 23.54 -6.22 -24.14
CA PRO A 144 24.75 -7.06 -24.18
C PRO A 144 24.94 -7.91 -22.93
N ALA A 145 24.53 -7.43 -21.76
CA ALA A 145 24.60 -8.14 -20.49
C ALA A 145 23.37 -9.02 -20.21
N SER A 146 22.55 -9.34 -21.20
CA SER A 146 21.34 -10.14 -21.04
C SER A 146 21.53 -11.50 -20.34
N PRO A 147 22.68 -12.19 -20.43
CA PRO A 147 22.93 -13.40 -19.66
C PRO A 147 22.85 -13.21 -18.13
N VAL A 148 23.09 -11.98 -17.62
CA VAL A 148 22.97 -11.67 -16.19
C VAL A 148 21.49 -11.77 -15.71
N LEU A 149 20.53 -11.58 -16.63
CA LEU A 149 19.11 -11.70 -16.32
C LEU A 149 18.61 -13.15 -16.38
N GLU A 150 19.44 -14.08 -16.91
CA GLU A 150 19.03 -15.47 -17.13
C GLU A 150 18.62 -16.18 -15.84
N PRO A 151 19.36 -16.10 -14.71
CA PRO A 151 18.95 -16.76 -13.47
C PRO A 151 17.60 -16.23 -12.94
N LEU A 152 17.38 -14.91 -13.05
CA LEU A 152 16.13 -14.29 -12.61
C LEU A 152 14.93 -14.74 -13.45
N VAL A 153 15.13 -14.89 -14.78
CA VAL A 153 14.07 -15.34 -15.69
C VAL A 153 13.86 -16.85 -15.58
N ALA A 154 14.94 -17.62 -15.39
CA ALA A 154 14.88 -19.07 -15.25
C ALA A 154 14.10 -19.47 -14.00
N GLY A 155 14.37 -18.85 -12.84
CA GLY A 155 13.64 -19.13 -11.60
C GLY A 155 12.13 -18.92 -11.73
N TYR A 156 11.69 -17.91 -12.49
CA TYR A 156 10.27 -17.74 -12.81
C TYR A 156 9.77 -18.76 -13.85
N ALA A 157 10.56 -19.05 -14.89
CA ALA A 157 10.16 -19.97 -15.95
C ALA A 157 10.02 -21.42 -15.43
N GLU A 158 10.82 -21.84 -14.48
CA GLU A 158 10.76 -23.15 -13.83
C GLU A 158 9.43 -23.41 -13.10
N THR A 159 8.74 -22.36 -12.68
CA THR A 159 7.40 -22.49 -12.07
C THR A 159 6.30 -22.82 -13.08
N LEU A 160 6.58 -22.74 -14.39
CA LEU A 160 5.63 -22.98 -15.46
C LEU A 160 5.96 -24.31 -16.20
N PRO A 161 4.94 -25.03 -16.70
CA PRO A 161 5.21 -26.23 -17.49
C PRO A 161 5.96 -25.84 -18.78
N LEU A 162 7.13 -26.42 -18.97
CA LEU A 162 7.93 -26.20 -20.18
C LEU A 162 7.21 -26.80 -21.40
N LEU A 163 6.95 -25.98 -22.40
CA LEU A 163 6.38 -26.41 -23.66
C LEU A 163 7.45 -26.78 -24.71
N ALA A 164 8.71 -26.42 -24.46
CA ALA A 164 9.87 -26.74 -25.29
C ALA A 164 10.92 -27.53 -24.50
N PRO A 165 11.70 -28.40 -25.14
CA PRO A 165 12.63 -29.29 -24.45
C PRO A 165 13.82 -28.59 -23.81
N GLU A 166 14.15 -27.39 -24.19
CA GLU A 166 15.24 -26.60 -23.61
C GLU A 166 14.84 -25.15 -23.41
N ALA A 167 15.23 -24.57 -22.27
CA ALA A 167 15.08 -23.13 -22.02
C ALA A 167 16.01 -22.33 -22.96
N GLN A 168 15.47 -21.31 -23.60
CA GLN A 168 16.24 -20.44 -24.48
C GLN A 168 17.20 -19.58 -23.68
N LYS A 169 18.49 -19.61 -24.03
CA LYS A 169 19.50 -18.74 -23.43
C LYS A 169 19.27 -17.28 -23.86
N LEU A 170 19.43 -16.35 -22.94
CA LEU A 170 19.32 -14.93 -23.22
C LEU A 170 20.67 -14.41 -23.72
N ALA A 171 20.84 -14.23 -25.00
CA ALA A 171 22.06 -13.65 -25.59
C ALA A 171 21.70 -12.67 -26.70
N LEU A 172 22.62 -11.74 -26.97
CA LEU A 172 22.45 -10.75 -28.04
C LEU A 172 22.62 -11.35 -29.44
N TRP A 173 23.36 -12.44 -29.53
CA TRP A 173 23.70 -13.07 -30.80
C TRP A 173 23.66 -14.60 -30.70
N HIS A 174 22.82 -15.21 -31.51
CA HIS A 174 22.65 -16.68 -31.56
C HIS A 174 23.06 -17.25 -32.95
N GLY A 175 23.81 -16.48 -33.74
CA GLY A 175 24.15 -16.86 -35.12
C GLY A 175 23.07 -16.44 -36.13
N TRP A 176 23.23 -16.93 -37.34
CA TRP A 176 22.27 -16.71 -38.44
C TRP A 176 21.06 -17.63 -38.28
N GLN A 177 20.02 -17.15 -37.62
CA GLN A 177 18.79 -17.89 -37.36
C GLN A 177 17.57 -17.24 -38.04
N PRO A 178 16.51 -18.01 -38.36
CA PRO A 178 15.28 -17.45 -38.93
C PRO A 178 14.65 -16.33 -38.08
N ALA A 179 14.78 -16.36 -36.78
CA ALA A 179 14.32 -15.31 -35.86
C ALA A 179 14.95 -13.95 -36.16
N LEU A 180 16.26 -13.93 -36.48
CA LEU A 180 16.99 -12.71 -36.84
C LEU A 180 16.44 -12.14 -38.18
N LEU A 181 16.12 -13.00 -39.16
CA LEU A 181 15.49 -12.58 -40.40
C LEU A 181 14.12 -11.95 -40.16
N LEU A 182 13.30 -12.55 -39.29
CA LEU A 182 11.99 -12.01 -38.93
C LEU A 182 12.11 -10.66 -38.19
N SER A 183 13.15 -10.51 -37.35
CA SER A 183 13.48 -9.23 -36.73
C SER A 183 13.83 -8.17 -37.76
N ALA A 184 14.68 -8.51 -38.74
CA ALA A 184 15.03 -7.61 -39.82
C ALA A 184 13.82 -7.24 -40.71
N VAL A 185 12.97 -8.20 -41.06
CA VAL A 185 11.71 -7.99 -41.79
C VAL A 185 10.78 -7.07 -41.03
N SER A 186 10.64 -7.27 -39.71
CA SER A 186 9.82 -6.41 -38.85
C SER A 186 10.33 -4.96 -38.82
N LEU A 187 11.62 -4.77 -38.69
CA LEU A 187 12.23 -3.43 -38.69
C LEU A 187 12.12 -2.75 -40.07
N ALA A 188 12.44 -3.47 -41.13
CA ALA A 188 12.31 -2.96 -42.50
C ALA A 188 10.86 -2.63 -42.85
N GLY A 189 9.91 -3.52 -42.50
CA GLY A 189 8.48 -3.30 -42.67
C GLY A 189 8.00 -2.07 -41.90
N GLY A 190 8.44 -1.91 -40.66
CA GLY A 190 8.12 -0.75 -39.86
C GLY A 190 8.67 0.57 -40.42
N ALA A 191 9.91 0.54 -40.92
CA ALA A 191 10.51 1.69 -41.59
C ALA A 191 9.76 2.02 -42.91
N ALA A 192 9.38 1.02 -43.69
CA ALA A 192 8.59 1.20 -44.90
C ALA A 192 7.22 1.83 -44.63
N VAL A 193 6.48 1.33 -43.61
CA VAL A 193 5.20 1.91 -43.14
C VAL A 193 5.38 3.36 -42.68
N PHE A 194 6.46 3.66 -41.94
CA PHE A 194 6.75 5.02 -41.50
C PHE A 194 7.08 5.95 -42.69
N LEU A 195 7.88 5.49 -43.66
CA LEU A 195 8.21 6.27 -44.85
C LEU A 195 6.94 6.50 -45.72
N ALA A 196 6.07 5.51 -45.81
CA ALA A 196 4.81 5.59 -46.52
C ALA A 196 3.69 6.29 -45.71
N ARG A 197 4.00 6.91 -44.55
CA ARG A 197 3.01 7.49 -43.63
C ARG A 197 1.97 8.42 -44.28
N ALA A 198 2.35 9.15 -45.33
CA ALA A 198 1.42 10.01 -46.06
C ALA A 198 0.36 9.20 -46.82
N ALA A 199 0.75 8.07 -47.42
CA ALA A 199 -0.17 7.14 -48.10
C ALA A 199 -1.03 6.40 -47.07
N VAL A 200 -0.45 5.93 -45.98
CA VAL A 200 -1.16 5.28 -44.89
C VAL A 200 -2.20 6.21 -44.28
N ASN A 201 -1.88 7.47 -44.02
CA ASN A 201 -2.81 8.46 -43.51
C ASN A 201 -3.95 8.77 -44.49
N ARG A 202 -3.69 8.75 -45.83
CA ARG A 202 -4.73 8.90 -46.84
C ARG A 202 -5.69 7.70 -46.87
N LEU A 203 -5.10 6.49 -46.77
CA LEU A 203 -5.88 5.26 -46.74
C LEU A 203 -6.77 5.20 -45.47
N GLN A 204 -6.19 5.49 -44.31
CA GLN A 204 -6.93 5.55 -43.05
C GLN A 204 -8.11 6.53 -43.12
N ARG A 205 -7.90 7.73 -43.70
CA ARG A 205 -8.99 8.70 -43.89
C ARG A 205 -10.08 8.21 -44.83
N ARG A 206 -9.73 7.40 -45.83
CA ARG A 206 -10.72 6.84 -46.77
C ARG A 206 -11.59 5.77 -46.13
N PHE A 207 -11.03 5.02 -45.17
CA PHE A 207 -11.72 3.97 -44.43
C PHE A 207 -12.19 4.44 -43.05
N ALA A 208 -12.03 5.73 -42.74
CA ALA A 208 -12.57 6.30 -41.50
C ALA A 208 -14.09 6.16 -41.53
N VAL A 209 -14.61 5.32 -40.68
CA VAL A 209 -16.05 5.20 -40.42
C VAL A 209 -16.47 6.50 -39.71
N GLY A 210 -17.67 7.02 -40.02
CA GLY A 210 -18.14 8.34 -39.54
C GLY A 210 -18.18 8.50 -38.04
N ALA A 211 -18.16 7.44 -37.25
CA ALA A 211 -17.92 7.50 -35.80
C ALA A 211 -16.41 7.47 -35.50
N SER A 212 -15.89 8.48 -34.82
CA SER A 212 -14.50 8.47 -34.41
C SER A 212 -14.27 7.39 -33.34
N ALA A 213 -13.06 6.81 -33.29
CA ALA A 213 -12.71 5.87 -32.23
C ALA A 213 -12.80 6.53 -30.84
N ASP A 214 -12.57 7.84 -30.76
CA ASP A 214 -12.75 8.66 -29.57
C ASP A 214 -14.22 8.70 -29.13
N GLU A 215 -15.16 8.96 -30.06
CA GLU A 215 -16.59 8.88 -29.76
C GLU A 215 -17.01 7.48 -29.32
N GLY A 216 -16.48 6.43 -29.98
CA GLY A 216 -16.70 5.05 -29.60
C GLY A 216 -16.21 4.77 -28.17
N TYR A 217 -15.02 5.23 -27.84
CA TYR A 217 -14.46 5.12 -26.50
C TYR A 217 -15.35 5.83 -25.46
N TRP A 218 -15.70 7.10 -25.71
CA TRP A 218 -16.53 7.86 -24.79
C TRP A 218 -17.94 7.28 -24.64
N ASN A 219 -18.52 6.74 -25.70
CA ASN A 219 -19.81 6.04 -25.63
C ASN A 219 -19.74 4.79 -24.74
N VAL A 220 -18.65 4.01 -24.82
CA VAL A 220 -18.42 2.86 -23.93
C VAL A 220 -18.24 3.34 -22.49
N ILE A 221 -17.41 4.36 -22.25
CA ILE A 221 -17.20 4.91 -20.90
C ILE A 221 -18.51 5.44 -20.32
N GLN A 222 -19.30 6.20 -21.09
CA GLN A 222 -20.60 6.68 -20.62
C GLN A 222 -21.60 5.56 -20.37
N PHE A 223 -21.56 4.49 -21.20
CA PHE A 223 -22.38 3.31 -20.95
C PHE A 223 -21.98 2.62 -19.64
N LEU A 224 -20.66 2.44 -19.41
CA LEU A 224 -20.14 1.86 -18.17
C LEU A 224 -20.46 2.73 -16.95
N ASP A 225 -20.37 4.05 -17.10
CA ASP A 225 -20.73 4.99 -16.04
C ASP A 225 -22.23 4.89 -15.69
N ARG A 226 -23.11 4.91 -16.70
CA ARG A 226 -24.56 4.72 -16.48
C ARG A 226 -24.89 3.35 -15.88
N LEU A 227 -24.22 2.30 -16.36
CA LEU A 227 -24.37 0.95 -15.82
C LEU A 227 -23.87 0.90 -14.39
N SER A 228 -22.72 1.52 -14.10
CA SER A 228 -22.16 1.64 -12.75
C SER A 228 -23.14 2.35 -11.80
N VAL A 229 -23.70 3.50 -12.21
CA VAL A 229 -24.71 4.23 -11.42
C VAL A 229 -25.95 3.36 -11.19
N LEU A 230 -26.42 2.65 -12.22
CA LEU A 230 -27.58 1.76 -12.08
C LEU A 230 -27.31 0.60 -11.13
N VAL A 231 -26.17 -0.09 -11.33
CA VAL A 231 -25.78 -1.24 -10.50
C VAL A 231 -25.49 -0.77 -9.08
N THR A 232 -24.69 0.30 -8.92
CA THR A 232 -24.37 0.87 -7.61
C THR A 232 -25.63 1.38 -6.90
N GLY A 233 -26.51 2.09 -7.60
CA GLY A 233 -27.76 2.58 -7.03
C GLY A 233 -28.73 1.47 -6.60
N THR A 234 -28.65 0.28 -7.21
CA THR A 234 -29.45 -0.87 -6.81
C THR A 234 -28.79 -1.72 -5.72
N THR A 235 -27.47 -1.89 -5.79
CA THR A 235 -26.71 -2.75 -4.87
C THR A 235 -26.09 -1.99 -3.68
N GLN A 236 -25.70 -0.73 -3.90
CA GLN A 236 -25.02 0.11 -2.92
C GLN A 236 -25.89 1.33 -2.54
N ARG A 237 -26.99 1.06 -1.89
CA ARG A 237 -27.98 2.10 -1.49
C ARG A 237 -27.48 3.05 -0.39
N GLY A 238 -26.19 3.02 -0.02
CA GLY A 238 -25.64 3.83 1.06
C GLY A 238 -26.09 3.42 2.46
N SER A 239 -26.81 2.30 2.57
CA SER A 239 -27.31 1.80 3.86
C SER A 239 -26.36 0.76 4.45
N LEU A 240 -25.51 1.18 5.40
CA LEU A 240 -24.62 0.28 6.13
C LEU A 240 -25.34 -0.94 6.71
N PRO A 241 -26.55 -0.80 7.32
CA PRO A 241 -27.29 -1.97 7.79
C PRO A 241 -27.68 -2.95 6.69
N ALA A 242 -27.99 -2.47 5.48
CA ALA A 242 -28.32 -3.35 4.36
C ALA A 242 -27.09 -4.12 3.88
N TYR A 243 -25.92 -3.47 3.81
CA TYR A 243 -24.66 -4.11 3.42
C TYR A 243 -24.24 -5.18 4.41
N LEU A 244 -24.24 -4.85 5.70
CA LEU A 244 -23.95 -5.81 6.76
C LEU A 244 -24.94 -6.99 6.73
N GLY A 245 -26.22 -6.71 6.54
CA GLY A 245 -27.24 -7.74 6.40
C GLY A 245 -26.96 -8.67 5.22
N THR A 246 -26.59 -8.13 4.05
CA THR A 246 -26.25 -8.93 2.87
C THR A 246 -25.01 -9.79 3.12
N ILE A 247 -23.94 -9.22 3.67
CA ILE A 247 -22.71 -9.95 4.01
C ILE A 247 -23.02 -11.09 4.96
N LEU A 248 -23.74 -10.81 6.04
CA LEU A 248 -24.08 -11.83 7.05
C LEU A 248 -24.97 -12.93 6.48
N VAL A 249 -25.94 -12.59 5.61
CA VAL A 249 -26.79 -13.59 4.94
C VAL A 249 -25.97 -14.48 4.00
N VAL A 250 -25.01 -13.92 3.24
CA VAL A 250 -24.13 -14.71 2.38
C VAL A 250 -23.25 -15.65 3.20
N VAL A 251 -22.67 -15.16 4.31
CA VAL A 251 -21.87 -15.96 5.24
C VAL A 251 -22.73 -17.05 5.90
N LEU A 252 -23.98 -16.76 6.25
CA LEU A 252 -24.90 -17.77 6.77
C LEU A 252 -25.28 -18.82 5.72
N ALA A 253 -25.54 -18.40 4.47
CA ALA A 253 -25.99 -19.30 3.43
C ALA A 253 -24.85 -20.24 2.97
N LEU A 254 -23.67 -19.72 2.64
CA LEU A 254 -22.61 -20.50 2.01
C LEU A 254 -21.79 -21.30 3.04
N PRO A 255 -21.05 -20.70 4.00
CA PRO A 255 -20.38 -21.46 5.05
C PRO A 255 -21.33 -22.24 5.95
N GLY A 256 -22.53 -21.71 6.25
CA GLY A 256 -23.51 -22.42 7.05
C GLY A 256 -24.02 -23.71 6.40
N THR A 257 -24.27 -23.70 5.09
CA THR A 257 -24.64 -24.91 4.35
C THR A 257 -23.50 -25.94 4.38
N LEU A 258 -22.25 -25.49 4.15
CA LEU A 258 -21.08 -26.37 4.21
C LEU A 258 -20.88 -26.96 5.60
N LEU A 259 -21.04 -26.15 6.65
CA LEU A 259 -20.94 -26.62 8.03
C LEU A 259 -21.97 -27.72 8.35
N ILE A 260 -23.23 -27.52 7.93
CA ILE A 260 -24.30 -28.49 8.21
C ILE A 260 -24.10 -29.78 7.38
N THR A 261 -23.64 -29.67 6.12
CA THR A 261 -23.60 -30.81 5.18
C THR A 261 -22.29 -31.55 5.12
N ARG A 262 -21.17 -30.92 5.52
CA ARG A 262 -19.83 -31.45 5.28
C ARG A 262 -18.90 -31.44 6.50
N ALA A 263 -19.19 -30.63 7.54
CA ALA A 263 -18.27 -30.53 8.66
C ALA A 263 -18.35 -31.80 9.54
N PRO A 264 -17.22 -32.38 9.94
CA PRO A 264 -17.19 -33.32 11.04
C PRO A 264 -17.48 -32.58 12.34
N TRP A 265 -18.34 -33.17 13.16
CA TRP A 265 -18.63 -32.61 14.47
C TRP A 265 -17.76 -33.32 15.52
N PRO A 266 -17.29 -32.59 16.56
CA PRO A 266 -16.45 -33.17 17.59
C PRO A 266 -17.17 -34.25 18.37
N ASP A 267 -16.47 -35.34 18.63
CA ASP A 267 -16.99 -36.45 19.46
C ASP A 267 -17.11 -36.03 20.94
N GLU A 268 -16.19 -35.17 21.40
CA GLU A 268 -16.20 -34.63 22.76
C GLU A 268 -16.38 -33.10 22.75
N TRP A 269 -17.37 -32.61 23.47
CA TRP A 269 -17.65 -31.18 23.63
C TRP A 269 -17.02 -30.64 24.91
N ARG A 270 -15.97 -29.80 24.78
CA ARG A 270 -15.39 -29.04 25.89
C ARG A 270 -15.74 -27.57 25.74
N ALA A 271 -16.51 -27.06 26.72
CA ALA A 271 -16.90 -25.63 26.69
C ALA A 271 -15.80 -24.69 27.21
N TRP A 272 -14.90 -25.18 28.03
CA TRP A 272 -13.74 -24.46 28.61
C TRP A 272 -12.69 -25.46 29.12
N ASP A 273 -11.44 -25.04 29.17
CA ASP A 273 -10.33 -25.82 29.75
C ASP A 273 -10.15 -25.50 31.23
N THR A 274 -10.36 -24.22 31.59
CA THR A 274 -10.21 -23.75 32.98
C THR A 274 -11.43 -22.93 33.44
N PRO A 275 -11.77 -22.95 34.75
CA PRO A 275 -12.86 -22.14 35.29
C PRO A 275 -12.69 -20.62 35.05
N VAL A 276 -11.41 -20.16 34.96
CA VAL A 276 -11.10 -18.75 34.69
C VAL A 276 -11.53 -18.36 33.28
N GLN A 277 -11.33 -19.23 32.29
CA GLN A 277 -11.81 -18.99 30.92
C GLN A 277 -13.34 -18.87 30.88
N ALA A 278 -14.05 -19.73 31.60
CA ALA A 278 -15.51 -19.66 31.71
C ALA A 278 -15.97 -18.33 32.32
N LEU A 279 -15.30 -17.86 33.38
CA LEU A 279 -15.60 -16.58 34.02
C LEU A 279 -15.40 -15.41 33.02
N VAL A 280 -14.27 -15.37 32.33
CA VAL A 280 -13.96 -14.35 31.32
C VAL A 280 -15.00 -14.41 30.19
N GLY A 281 -15.36 -15.60 29.71
CA GLY A 281 -16.40 -15.80 28.73
C GLY A 281 -17.75 -15.22 29.15
N VAL A 282 -18.16 -15.44 30.41
CA VAL A 282 -19.38 -14.84 30.99
C VAL A 282 -19.29 -13.31 31.01
N VAL A 283 -18.16 -12.74 31.41
CA VAL A 283 -17.96 -11.28 31.39
C VAL A 283 -18.11 -10.70 29.98
N ILE A 284 -17.49 -11.34 28.98
CA ILE A 284 -17.64 -10.95 27.56
C ILE A 284 -19.10 -11.01 27.11
N LEU A 285 -19.81 -12.09 27.41
CA LEU A 285 -21.22 -12.25 27.03
C LEU A 285 -22.12 -11.20 27.70
N VAL A 286 -21.90 -10.92 28.98
CA VAL A 286 -22.63 -9.88 29.72
C VAL A 286 -22.34 -8.50 29.13
N ALA A 287 -21.09 -8.17 28.85
CA ALA A 287 -20.73 -6.92 28.21
C ALA A 287 -21.38 -6.77 26.82
N ALA A 288 -21.31 -7.80 25.98
CA ALA A 288 -21.98 -7.81 24.68
C ALA A 288 -23.51 -7.60 24.79
N ALA A 289 -24.16 -8.28 25.74
CA ALA A 289 -25.58 -8.12 25.99
C ALA A 289 -25.94 -6.71 26.52
N MET A 290 -25.09 -6.13 27.36
CA MET A 290 -25.27 -4.76 27.84
C MET A 290 -25.13 -3.74 26.71
N ALA A 291 -24.17 -3.91 25.81
CA ALA A 291 -23.94 -3.03 24.66
C ALA A 291 -25.20 -2.89 23.77
N LEU A 292 -26.02 -3.94 23.65
CA LEU A 292 -27.28 -3.92 22.89
C LEU A 292 -28.36 -3.02 23.52
N ARG A 293 -28.27 -2.71 24.82
CA ARG A 293 -29.28 -1.94 25.58
C ARG A 293 -28.88 -0.48 25.80
N ILE A 294 -27.61 -0.18 25.72
CA ILE A 294 -27.08 1.16 25.95
C ILE A 294 -27.38 2.05 24.75
N ARG A 295 -27.84 3.28 25.01
CA ARG A 295 -28.13 4.28 23.97
C ARG A 295 -27.05 5.36 23.84
N GLN A 296 -26.24 5.55 24.85
CA GLN A 296 -25.16 6.53 24.82
C GLN A 296 -23.95 5.95 24.08
N ARG A 297 -23.51 6.63 23.01
CA ARG A 297 -22.42 6.17 22.13
C ARG A 297 -21.13 5.87 22.87
N LEU A 298 -20.68 6.78 23.75
CA LEU A 298 -19.47 6.58 24.52
C LEU A 298 -19.56 5.35 25.43
N SER A 299 -20.70 5.17 26.12
CA SER A 299 -20.91 4.02 27.01
C SER A 299 -20.94 2.69 26.23
N VAL A 300 -21.50 2.67 25.03
CA VAL A 300 -21.44 1.48 24.15
C VAL A 300 -20.00 1.14 23.81
N VAL A 301 -19.20 2.13 23.38
CA VAL A 301 -17.77 1.91 23.02
C VAL A 301 -16.98 1.36 24.20
N LEU A 302 -17.17 1.93 25.40
CA LEU A 302 -16.48 1.45 26.60
C LEU A 302 -16.88 0.01 26.97
N VAL A 303 -18.15 -0.34 26.84
CA VAL A 303 -18.64 -1.70 27.15
C VAL A 303 -18.20 -2.70 26.08
N VAL A 304 -18.17 -2.30 24.81
CA VAL A 304 -17.60 -3.14 23.73
C VAL A 304 -16.11 -3.35 23.97
N GLY A 305 -15.37 -2.33 24.44
CA GLY A 305 -13.96 -2.47 24.81
C GLY A 305 -13.71 -3.58 25.85
N VAL A 306 -14.65 -3.81 26.78
CA VAL A 306 -14.55 -4.93 27.73
C VAL A 306 -14.48 -6.28 27.00
N THR A 307 -15.15 -6.43 25.86
CA THR A 307 -15.09 -7.67 25.07
C THR A 307 -13.72 -7.88 24.45
N GLY A 308 -13.06 -6.81 23.96
CA GLY A 308 -11.71 -6.84 23.40
C GLY A 308 -10.66 -7.14 24.46
N TYR A 309 -10.73 -6.51 25.64
CA TYR A 309 -9.85 -6.85 26.75
C TYR A 309 -10.09 -8.27 27.28
N GLY A 310 -11.33 -8.73 27.29
CA GLY A 310 -11.65 -10.12 27.62
C GLY A 310 -11.02 -11.11 26.63
N ALA A 311 -11.02 -10.81 25.35
CA ALA A 311 -10.32 -11.60 24.33
C ALA A 311 -8.81 -11.63 24.58
N ALA A 312 -8.19 -10.49 24.93
CA ALA A 312 -6.78 -10.44 25.29
C ALA A 312 -6.45 -11.36 26.49
N VAL A 313 -7.31 -11.38 27.50
CA VAL A 313 -7.15 -12.29 28.65
C VAL A 313 -7.28 -13.75 28.23
N LEU A 314 -8.23 -14.10 27.33
CA LEU A 314 -8.35 -15.45 26.79
C LEU A 314 -7.09 -15.87 26.03
N PHE A 315 -6.49 -15.00 25.22
CA PHE A 315 -5.22 -15.27 24.54
C PHE A 315 -4.08 -15.54 25.53
N ALA A 316 -4.00 -14.74 26.61
CA ALA A 316 -3.00 -14.95 27.65
C ALA A 316 -3.19 -16.30 28.36
N LEU A 317 -4.44 -16.68 28.65
CA LEU A 317 -4.78 -17.96 29.29
C LEU A 317 -4.49 -19.17 28.39
N GLN A 318 -4.46 -18.97 27.06
CA GLN A 318 -4.10 -20.01 26.09
C GLN A 318 -2.60 -20.02 25.73
N GLY A 319 -1.78 -19.26 26.47
CA GLY A 319 -0.33 -19.25 26.25
C GLY A 319 0.11 -18.47 24.99
N ALA A 320 -0.68 -17.49 24.56
CA ALA A 320 -0.38 -16.64 23.42
C ALA A 320 -0.10 -15.18 23.86
N PRO A 321 1.08 -14.92 24.50
CA PRO A 321 1.37 -13.61 25.11
C PRO A 321 1.51 -12.48 24.09
N ASP A 322 2.04 -12.74 22.88
CA ASP A 322 2.15 -11.72 21.82
C ASP A 322 0.76 -11.28 21.35
N LEU A 323 -0.17 -12.22 21.15
CA LEU A 323 -1.53 -11.92 20.75
C LEU A 323 -2.28 -11.16 21.87
N ALA A 324 -2.05 -11.54 23.13
CA ALA A 324 -2.63 -10.87 24.28
C ALA A 324 -2.14 -9.42 24.38
N LEU A 325 -0.83 -9.21 24.24
CA LEU A 325 -0.21 -7.89 24.28
C LEU A 325 -0.73 -6.98 23.14
N THR A 326 -0.70 -7.47 21.92
CA THR A 326 -1.17 -6.69 20.76
C THR A 326 -2.65 -6.39 20.84
N GLN A 327 -3.49 -7.35 21.23
CA GLN A 327 -4.94 -7.13 21.39
C GLN A 327 -5.21 -6.07 22.46
N PHE A 328 -4.50 -6.10 23.59
CA PHE A 328 -4.64 -5.11 24.66
C PHE A 328 -4.27 -3.70 24.19
N LEU A 329 -3.15 -3.58 23.46
CA LEU A 329 -2.66 -2.29 22.94
C LEU A 329 -3.58 -1.73 21.85
N VAL A 330 -4.00 -2.56 20.90
CA VAL A 330 -4.93 -2.16 19.83
C VAL A 330 -6.27 -1.74 20.40
N GLU A 331 -6.83 -2.47 21.36
CA GLU A 331 -8.10 -2.12 22.00
C GLU A 331 -7.99 -0.75 22.69
N THR A 332 -6.90 -0.52 23.41
CA THR A 332 -6.66 0.77 24.09
C THR A 332 -6.57 1.92 23.09
N LEU A 333 -5.81 1.74 21.99
CA LEU A 333 -5.67 2.77 20.95
C LEU A 333 -7.00 3.03 20.24
N THR A 334 -7.76 1.97 19.95
CA THR A 334 -9.08 2.04 19.32
C THR A 334 -10.07 2.80 20.21
N LEU A 335 -10.10 2.51 21.50
CA LEU A 335 -10.93 3.25 22.46
C LEU A 335 -10.63 4.74 22.46
N VAL A 336 -9.35 5.12 22.49
CA VAL A 336 -8.96 6.54 22.44
C VAL A 336 -9.38 7.19 21.12
N THR A 337 -9.16 6.52 19.99
CA THR A 337 -9.56 7.01 18.67
C THR A 337 -11.08 7.21 18.59
N PHE A 338 -11.87 6.26 19.10
CA PHE A 338 -13.32 6.42 19.18
C PHE A 338 -13.75 7.59 20.06
N VAL A 339 -13.11 7.77 21.22
CA VAL A 339 -13.39 8.91 22.09
C VAL A 339 -13.15 10.24 21.37
N LEU A 340 -12.05 10.35 20.60
CA LEU A 340 -11.74 11.54 19.82
C LEU A 340 -12.80 11.82 18.76
N VAL A 341 -13.22 10.81 18.02
CA VAL A 341 -14.25 10.93 16.97
C VAL A 341 -15.63 11.24 17.58
N LEU A 342 -15.99 10.56 18.68
CA LEU A 342 -17.31 10.72 19.31
C LEU A 342 -17.51 12.10 19.93
N ARG A 343 -16.45 12.89 20.20
CA ARG A 343 -16.59 14.29 20.66
C ARG A 343 -17.44 15.13 19.70
N LYS A 344 -17.40 14.83 18.39
CA LYS A 344 -18.11 15.56 17.33
C LYS A 344 -19.49 15.02 17.04
N LEU A 345 -19.85 13.86 17.54
CA LEU A 345 -21.11 13.20 17.26
C LEU A 345 -22.15 13.44 18.37
N PRO A 346 -23.47 13.41 18.05
CA PRO A 346 -24.51 13.46 19.05
C PRO A 346 -24.33 12.39 20.12
N LYS A 347 -24.59 12.73 21.40
CA LYS A 347 -24.35 11.83 22.53
C LYS A 347 -25.18 10.54 22.47
N ASP A 348 -26.41 10.64 21.95
CA ASP A 348 -27.36 9.52 21.93
C ASP A 348 -27.54 8.95 20.53
N ILE A 349 -27.82 7.65 20.47
CA ILE A 349 -28.23 6.93 19.26
C ILE A 349 -29.74 7.15 19.09
N SER A 350 -30.12 7.99 18.11
CA SER A 350 -31.51 8.42 17.91
C SER A 350 -32.32 7.57 16.92
N GLU A 351 -31.75 6.51 16.35
CA GLU A 351 -32.43 5.71 15.35
C GLU A 351 -33.57 4.87 15.94
N ARG A 352 -34.80 5.11 15.44
CA ARG A 352 -35.97 4.30 15.72
C ARG A 352 -36.15 3.29 14.60
N HIS A 353 -35.91 2.01 14.89
CA HIS A 353 -36.14 0.93 13.94
C HIS A 353 -37.55 0.38 14.04
N LEU A 354 -38.15 -0.01 12.91
CA LEU A 354 -39.43 -0.71 12.85
C LEU A 354 -39.32 -2.08 13.55
N PRO A 355 -40.38 -2.57 14.20
CA PRO A 355 -40.37 -3.86 14.91
C PRO A 355 -39.93 -5.03 14.01
N ARG A 356 -40.35 -5.02 12.73
CA ARG A 356 -39.99 -6.03 11.74
C ARG A 356 -38.47 -6.03 11.44
N GLU A 357 -37.86 -4.86 11.36
CA GLU A 357 -36.40 -4.73 11.12
C GLU A 357 -35.63 -5.27 12.32
N ARG A 358 -36.08 -5.01 13.54
CA ARG A 358 -35.47 -5.56 14.77
C ARG A 358 -35.53 -7.08 14.80
N LEU A 359 -36.65 -7.67 14.38
CA LEU A 359 -36.79 -9.12 14.32
C LEU A 359 -35.82 -9.72 13.31
N VAL A 360 -35.76 -9.18 12.07
CA VAL A 360 -34.85 -9.66 11.02
C VAL A 360 -33.40 -9.56 11.47
N ARG A 361 -33.00 -8.43 12.03
CA ARG A 361 -31.65 -8.23 12.56
C ARG A 361 -31.33 -9.19 13.70
N GLY A 362 -32.30 -9.43 14.59
CA GLY A 362 -32.18 -10.38 15.70
C GLY A 362 -31.97 -11.81 15.21
N VAL A 363 -32.79 -12.25 14.22
CA VAL A 363 -32.66 -13.58 13.62
C VAL A 363 -31.28 -13.76 12.95
N ILE A 364 -30.84 -12.79 12.15
CA ILE A 364 -29.50 -12.83 11.51
C ILE A 364 -28.40 -12.89 12.57
N ALA A 365 -28.48 -12.07 13.62
CA ALA A 365 -27.48 -12.05 14.67
C ALA A 365 -27.40 -13.37 15.45
N VAL A 366 -28.53 -13.95 15.81
CA VAL A 366 -28.57 -15.26 16.49
C VAL A 366 -28.06 -16.37 15.58
N ALA A 367 -28.50 -16.40 14.31
CA ALA A 367 -28.04 -17.40 13.34
C ALA A 367 -26.54 -17.29 13.12
N MET A 368 -25.98 -16.06 13.04
CA MET A 368 -24.54 -15.84 12.91
C MET A 368 -23.76 -16.29 14.16
N GLY A 369 -24.29 -16.03 15.36
CA GLY A 369 -23.71 -16.52 16.60
C GLY A 369 -23.65 -18.05 16.65
N VAL A 370 -24.73 -18.72 16.26
CA VAL A 370 -24.80 -20.18 16.17
C VAL A 370 -23.84 -20.72 15.12
N LEU A 371 -23.76 -20.06 13.94
CA LEU A 371 -22.80 -20.44 12.89
C LEU A 371 -21.37 -20.33 13.40
N MET A 372 -20.99 -19.20 14.03
CA MET A 372 -19.63 -19.00 14.55
C MET A 372 -19.26 -20.01 15.63
N ALA A 373 -20.19 -20.31 16.55
CA ALA A 373 -20.00 -21.35 17.54
C ALA A 373 -19.81 -22.73 16.90
N GLY A 374 -20.61 -23.05 15.87
CA GLY A 374 -20.50 -24.30 15.13
C GLY A 374 -19.18 -24.41 14.34
N VAL A 375 -18.77 -23.34 13.67
CA VAL A 375 -17.47 -23.28 12.97
C VAL A 375 -16.32 -23.46 13.97
N GLY A 376 -16.37 -22.78 15.11
CA GLY A 376 -15.37 -22.94 16.16
C GLY A 376 -15.27 -24.36 16.68
N ALA A 377 -16.39 -25.00 16.95
CA ALA A 377 -16.44 -26.39 17.39
C ALA A 377 -15.90 -27.36 16.31
N ALA A 378 -16.35 -27.23 15.07
CA ALA A 378 -15.86 -28.06 13.97
C ALA A 378 -14.38 -27.85 13.68
N ALA A 379 -13.86 -26.62 13.77
CA ALA A 379 -12.47 -26.31 13.50
C ALA A 379 -11.48 -26.99 14.46
N LEU A 380 -11.90 -27.34 15.67
CA LEU A 380 -11.06 -28.05 16.64
C LEU A 380 -10.79 -29.50 16.21
N ASP A 381 -11.73 -30.13 15.51
CA ASP A 381 -11.68 -31.57 15.20
C ASP A 381 -11.25 -31.89 13.76
N VAL A 382 -11.24 -30.89 12.86
CA VAL A 382 -10.85 -31.03 11.44
C VAL A 382 -9.34 -31.23 11.24
N ARG A 383 -8.52 -31.01 12.26
CA ARG A 383 -7.04 -31.10 12.18
C ARG A 383 -6.57 -32.55 12.10
N THR A 384 -6.74 -33.18 10.93
CA THR A 384 -6.35 -34.58 10.69
C THR A 384 -4.97 -34.74 10.07
N ALA A 385 -4.41 -33.69 9.45
CA ALA A 385 -3.07 -33.67 8.87
C ALA A 385 -2.08 -33.02 9.83
N THR A 386 -0.79 -33.45 9.77
CA THR A 386 0.29 -32.76 10.48
C THR A 386 0.34 -31.29 10.02
N PRO A 387 0.19 -30.34 10.94
CA PRO A 387 0.22 -28.94 10.56
C PRO A 387 1.61 -28.52 10.07
N VAL A 388 1.70 -27.71 9.04
CA VAL A 388 2.96 -27.13 8.55
C VAL A 388 3.69 -26.35 9.66
N SER A 389 2.93 -25.80 10.62
CA SER A 389 3.48 -25.11 11.78
C SER A 389 4.19 -25.99 12.80
N ALA A 390 4.19 -27.33 12.62
CA ALA A 390 4.90 -28.22 13.53
C ALA A 390 6.42 -27.96 13.52
N ASP A 391 6.95 -27.58 12.37
CA ASP A 391 8.39 -27.34 12.16
C ASP A 391 8.78 -25.87 12.48
N TYR A 392 7.81 -24.94 12.63
CA TYR A 392 8.10 -23.54 12.87
C TYR A 392 8.96 -23.23 14.11
N PRO A 393 8.86 -23.95 15.25
CA PRO A 393 9.75 -23.70 16.39
C PRO A 393 11.21 -23.97 16.08
N GLU A 394 11.51 -25.03 15.33
CA GLU A 394 12.87 -25.39 14.91
C GLU A 394 13.39 -24.39 13.86
N GLU A 395 12.59 -24.12 12.83
CA GLU A 395 12.88 -23.14 11.80
C GLU A 395 13.14 -21.73 12.37
N ALA A 396 12.32 -21.30 13.33
CA ALA A 396 12.47 -20.00 13.95
C ALA A 396 13.77 -19.88 14.75
N PHE A 397 14.18 -20.95 15.42
CA PHE A 397 15.40 -20.96 16.22
C PHE A 397 16.65 -21.10 15.38
N ASP A 398 16.70 -22.08 14.47
CA ASP A 398 17.90 -22.46 13.72
C ASP A 398 18.17 -21.51 12.54
N PHE A 399 17.15 -21.15 11.79
CA PHE A 399 17.28 -20.27 10.61
C PHE A 399 16.91 -18.82 10.90
N GLY A 400 15.79 -18.59 11.59
CA GLY A 400 15.36 -17.24 11.97
C GLY A 400 16.20 -16.62 13.09
N GLY A 401 16.91 -17.43 13.87
CA GLY A 401 17.80 -16.98 14.94
C GLY A 401 17.09 -16.40 16.17
N GLY A 402 15.77 -16.61 16.33
CA GLY A 402 14.96 -16.09 17.41
C GLY A 402 14.20 -17.13 18.20
N LYS A 403 13.93 -16.86 19.48
CA LYS A 403 13.15 -17.74 20.37
C LYS A 403 11.65 -17.43 20.33
N ASN A 404 11.27 -16.23 19.89
CA ASN A 404 9.87 -15.87 19.72
C ASN A 404 9.38 -16.31 18.33
N VAL A 405 8.78 -17.49 18.29
CA VAL A 405 8.28 -18.11 17.05
C VAL A 405 7.29 -17.20 16.33
N VAL A 406 6.41 -16.51 17.06
CA VAL A 406 5.40 -15.61 16.48
C VAL A 406 6.07 -14.45 15.74
N ASN A 407 7.03 -13.78 16.37
CA ASN A 407 7.74 -12.68 15.73
C ASN A 407 8.53 -13.17 14.51
N VAL A 408 9.27 -14.30 14.62
CA VAL A 408 10.05 -14.83 13.50
C VAL A 408 9.16 -15.21 12.31
N ILE A 409 7.97 -15.79 12.55
CA ILE A 409 7.01 -16.04 11.47
C ILE A 409 6.66 -14.73 10.74
N LEU A 410 6.39 -13.65 11.48
CA LEU A 410 5.95 -12.37 10.92
C LEU A 410 7.05 -11.62 10.17
N VAL A 411 8.33 -11.80 10.55
CA VAL A 411 9.44 -11.00 9.99
C VAL A 411 10.37 -11.77 9.06
N ASP A 412 10.21 -13.11 8.98
CA ASP A 412 11.03 -13.99 8.15
C ASP A 412 10.16 -15.01 7.39
N ILE A 413 9.68 -16.08 8.06
CA ILE A 413 9.01 -17.24 7.41
C ILE A 413 7.82 -16.81 6.53
N ARG A 414 7.03 -15.83 7.02
CA ARG A 414 5.86 -15.26 6.33
C ARG A 414 5.91 -13.71 6.27
N ALA A 415 7.11 -13.17 6.15
CA ALA A 415 7.32 -11.72 6.11
C ALA A 415 6.56 -11.00 4.98
N TRP A 416 6.20 -11.70 3.90
CA TRP A 416 5.34 -11.17 2.85
C TRP A 416 3.96 -10.75 3.34
N ASP A 417 3.37 -11.49 4.27
CA ASP A 417 2.08 -11.13 4.86
C ASP A 417 2.21 -9.79 5.61
N THR A 418 3.24 -9.68 6.45
CA THR A 418 3.50 -8.44 7.22
C THR A 418 3.85 -7.27 6.30
N LEU A 419 4.62 -7.49 5.23
CA LEU A 419 4.90 -6.44 4.24
C LEU A 419 3.60 -5.94 3.57
N GLY A 420 2.67 -6.84 3.27
CA GLY A 420 1.34 -6.50 2.77
C GLY A 420 0.53 -5.69 3.78
N GLU A 421 0.52 -6.11 5.04
CA GLU A 421 -0.20 -5.45 6.14
C GLU A 421 0.32 -4.02 6.38
N ILE A 422 1.64 -3.84 6.50
CA ILE A 422 2.21 -2.50 6.71
C ILE A 422 2.02 -1.59 5.49
N SER A 423 2.04 -2.15 4.28
CA SER A 423 1.71 -1.40 3.05
C SER A 423 0.26 -0.92 3.07
N LEU A 424 -0.68 -1.77 3.55
CA LEU A 424 -2.07 -1.38 3.73
C LEU A 424 -2.22 -0.26 4.77
N LEU A 425 -1.47 -0.30 5.87
CA LEU A 425 -1.48 0.77 6.87
C LEU A 425 -1.01 2.11 6.29
N VAL A 426 0.02 2.10 5.44
CA VAL A 426 0.50 3.31 4.73
C VAL A 426 -0.56 3.85 3.77
N VAL A 427 -1.23 2.96 3.02
CA VAL A 427 -2.34 3.35 2.12
C VAL A 427 -3.51 3.93 2.92
N ALA A 428 -3.87 3.31 4.04
CA ALA A 428 -4.95 3.79 4.91
C ALA A 428 -4.63 5.17 5.50
N ALA A 429 -3.42 5.40 6.01
CA ALA A 429 -2.97 6.69 6.51
C ALA A 429 -3.04 7.77 5.41
N THR A 430 -2.53 7.45 4.21
CA THR A 430 -2.59 8.37 3.07
C THR A 430 -4.03 8.68 2.66
N GLY A 431 -4.92 7.68 2.70
CA GLY A 431 -6.36 7.84 2.42
C GLY A 431 -7.04 8.75 3.43
N VAL A 432 -6.81 8.54 4.73
CA VAL A 432 -7.35 9.41 5.79
C VAL A 432 -6.84 10.84 5.64
N ALA A 433 -5.53 11.02 5.46
CA ALA A 433 -4.93 12.32 5.24
C ALA A 433 -5.54 13.03 4.02
N SER A 434 -5.77 12.33 2.91
CA SER A 434 -6.37 12.90 1.70
C SER A 434 -7.82 13.35 1.88
N LEU A 435 -8.57 12.70 2.77
CA LEU A 435 -9.97 13.05 3.07
C LEU A 435 -10.08 14.22 4.06
N VAL A 436 -9.15 14.33 4.99
CA VAL A 436 -9.17 15.36 6.03
C VAL A 436 -8.58 16.69 5.51
N PHE A 437 -7.43 16.62 4.81
CA PHE A 437 -6.74 17.80 4.29
C PHE A 437 -7.23 18.19 2.89
N LEU A 438 -8.49 18.63 2.79
CA LEU A 438 -9.15 18.96 1.51
C LEU A 438 -8.55 20.16 0.75
N ARG A 439 -7.91 21.12 1.43
CA ARG A 439 -7.46 22.39 0.80
C ARG A 439 -5.95 22.62 0.82
N ARG A 440 -5.23 22.26 1.87
CA ARG A 440 -3.76 22.35 1.95
C ARG A 440 -3.24 21.38 3.01
N ARG A 441 -2.35 20.50 2.62
CA ARG A 441 -1.43 19.88 3.55
C ARG A 441 -0.40 20.95 3.91
N THR A 442 -0.69 21.73 4.96
CA THR A 442 0.31 22.62 5.54
C THR A 442 1.35 21.70 6.17
N GLY A 443 2.51 21.55 5.51
CA GLY A 443 3.61 20.72 5.98
C GLY A 443 4.28 21.21 7.27
N GLY A 444 3.64 22.11 8.00
CA GLY A 444 4.09 22.62 9.29
C GLY A 444 3.53 21.78 10.43
N VAL A 445 4.41 21.33 11.31
CA VAL A 445 4.04 20.77 12.60
C VAL A 445 3.62 21.93 13.51
N ASP A 446 2.42 21.85 14.08
CA ASP A 446 1.94 22.86 15.04
C ASP A 446 2.83 22.83 16.31
N ARG A 447 3.74 23.80 16.41
CA ARG A 447 4.65 23.97 17.55
C ARG A 447 4.34 25.25 18.29
N LEU A 448 4.79 25.32 19.54
CA LEU A 448 4.60 26.49 20.39
C LEU A 448 5.13 27.81 19.78
N ASP A 449 6.22 27.72 18.99
CA ASP A 449 6.80 28.90 18.33
C ASP A 449 5.87 29.50 17.26
N GLY A 450 4.90 28.72 16.76
CA GLY A 450 3.89 29.15 15.79
C GLY A 450 2.53 29.48 16.42
N ALA A 451 2.37 29.34 17.74
CA ALA A 451 1.14 29.70 18.42
C ALA A 451 1.06 31.24 18.57
N ASP A 452 -0.03 31.83 18.09
CA ASP A 452 -0.25 33.26 18.28
C ASP A 452 -0.28 33.59 19.78
N ARG A 453 0.53 34.56 20.19
CA ARG A 453 0.64 34.98 21.61
C ARG A 453 -0.69 35.49 22.18
N GLU A 454 -1.66 35.84 21.33
CA GLU A 454 -3.01 36.25 21.74
C GLU A 454 -3.90 35.08 22.18
N GLU A 455 -3.62 33.85 21.75
CA GLU A 455 -4.33 32.62 22.16
C GLU A 455 -3.94 32.14 23.57
N ILE A 456 -2.91 32.70 24.18
CA ILE A 456 -2.54 32.36 25.54
C ILE A 456 -3.32 33.30 26.49
N PRO A 457 -4.46 32.91 27.08
CA PRO A 457 -5.18 33.74 28.02
C PRO A 457 -4.26 34.06 29.20
N SER A 458 -3.81 35.29 29.30
CA SER A 458 -3.14 35.79 30.50
C SER A 458 -4.23 36.16 31.52
N PRO A 459 -4.47 35.36 32.57
CA PRO A 459 -5.48 35.71 33.55
C PRO A 459 -4.94 36.87 34.37
N ALA A 460 -5.45 38.06 34.08
CA ALA A 460 -5.23 39.20 34.98
C ALA A 460 -5.64 38.80 36.40
N GLY A 461 -4.67 38.71 37.30
CA GLY A 461 -4.91 38.61 38.72
C GLY A 461 -4.86 37.23 39.41
N ARG A 462 -4.45 36.12 38.73
CA ARG A 462 -4.18 34.84 39.41
C ARG A 462 -2.71 34.47 39.33
N ALA A 463 -2.15 33.96 40.48
CA ALA A 463 -0.79 33.46 40.53
C ALA A 463 -0.53 32.43 39.39
N PRO A 464 0.66 32.43 38.76
CA PRO A 464 0.96 31.53 37.66
C PRO A 464 0.85 30.06 38.15
N ARG A 465 -0.17 29.36 37.71
CA ARG A 465 -0.28 27.91 37.95
C ARG A 465 0.95 27.23 37.36
N ARG A 466 1.63 26.42 38.18
CA ARG A 466 2.81 25.67 37.75
C ARG A 466 2.50 24.88 36.48
N ARG A 467 3.28 25.11 35.41
CA ARG A 467 3.15 24.42 34.14
C ARG A 467 4.02 23.19 34.15
N TRP A 468 3.46 22.03 33.88
CA TRP A 468 4.19 20.76 33.83
C TRP A 468 4.55 20.33 32.43
N LEU A 469 3.72 20.68 31.42
CA LEU A 469 3.95 20.50 30.02
C LEU A 469 4.06 21.87 29.33
N ALA A 470 4.89 21.94 28.28
CA ALA A 470 5.22 23.21 27.62
C ALA A 470 3.98 23.87 27.00
N ALA A 471 3.15 23.09 26.33
CA ALA A 471 1.98 23.58 25.60
C ALA A 471 0.66 23.47 26.38
N SER A 472 0.66 23.03 27.65
CA SER A 472 -0.58 22.90 28.44
C SER A 472 -1.33 24.22 28.66
N ALA A 473 -0.66 25.37 28.44
CA ALA A 473 -1.27 26.68 28.54
C ALA A 473 -2.16 27.07 27.37
N THR A 474 -2.05 26.39 26.24
CA THR A 474 -2.89 26.62 25.04
C THR A 474 -4.26 25.98 25.17
N LEU A 475 -4.43 25.07 26.14
CA LEU A 475 -5.73 24.45 26.41
C LEU A 475 -6.65 25.34 27.25
N PRO A 476 -7.95 25.39 26.96
CA PRO A 476 -8.95 26.02 27.80
C PRO A 476 -8.90 25.47 29.23
N PRO A 477 -9.12 26.29 30.27
CA PRO A 477 -9.03 25.85 31.67
C PRO A 477 -9.92 24.65 32.02
N GLU A 478 -11.06 24.50 31.33
CA GLU A 478 -12.03 23.43 31.53
C GLU A 478 -11.51 22.07 31.02
N ARG A 479 -10.63 22.10 30.00
CA ARG A 479 -10.01 20.90 29.41
C ARG A 479 -8.68 20.54 30.05
N ARG A 480 -8.13 21.39 30.88
CA ARG A 480 -6.80 21.23 31.50
C ARG A 480 -6.85 20.38 32.76
N SER A 481 -6.13 19.27 32.76
CA SER A 481 -5.96 18.39 33.93
C SER A 481 -4.50 18.39 34.39
N VAL A 482 -4.23 19.04 35.53
CA VAL A 482 -2.87 19.09 36.13
C VAL A 482 -2.37 17.68 36.47
N VAL A 483 -3.25 16.80 36.94
CA VAL A 483 -2.89 15.39 37.23
C VAL A 483 -2.41 14.68 35.96
N LEU A 484 -3.11 14.85 34.87
CA LEU A 484 -2.74 14.24 33.58
C LEU A 484 -1.41 14.82 33.05
N GLU A 485 -1.18 16.15 33.20
CA GLU A 485 0.09 16.78 32.83
C GLU A 485 1.28 16.17 33.58
N VAL A 486 1.14 16.01 34.92
CA VAL A 486 2.21 15.44 35.78
C VAL A 486 2.48 13.98 35.40
N ILE A 487 1.42 13.16 35.28
CA ILE A 487 1.54 11.76 34.91
C ILE A 487 2.22 11.64 33.56
N THR A 488 1.78 12.40 32.56
CA THR A 488 2.35 12.41 31.21
C THR A 488 3.84 12.77 31.24
N ARG A 489 4.21 13.81 31.96
CA ARG A 489 5.61 14.24 32.08
C ARG A 489 6.52 13.17 32.69
N VAL A 490 6.03 12.43 33.66
CA VAL A 490 6.80 11.39 34.35
C VAL A 490 6.89 10.12 33.53
N LEU A 491 5.76 9.68 32.96
CA LEU A 491 5.68 8.38 32.33
C LEU A 491 6.09 8.38 30.84
N PHE A 492 6.00 9.50 30.14
CA PHE A 492 6.23 9.56 28.69
C PHE A 492 7.56 8.93 28.27
N HIS A 493 8.66 9.34 28.88
CA HIS A 493 9.98 8.81 28.53
C HIS A 493 10.13 7.33 28.91
N THR A 494 9.56 6.93 30.04
CA THR A 494 9.57 5.52 30.48
C THR A 494 8.81 4.64 29.51
N ILE A 495 7.65 5.11 29.01
CA ILE A 495 6.86 4.39 28.00
C ILE A 495 7.63 4.30 26.68
N LEU A 496 8.32 5.36 26.25
CA LEU A 496 9.15 5.32 25.04
C LEU A 496 10.33 4.35 25.19
N VAL A 497 11.01 4.35 26.34
CA VAL A 497 12.10 3.37 26.59
C VAL A 497 11.56 1.95 26.60
N PHE A 498 10.40 1.72 27.22
CA PHE A 498 9.74 0.42 27.19
C PHE A 498 9.30 0.01 25.77
N SER A 499 8.83 0.95 24.96
CA SER A 499 8.53 0.73 23.54
C SER A 499 9.76 0.25 22.75
N LEU A 500 10.91 0.89 22.95
CA LEU A 500 12.17 0.47 22.34
C LEU A 500 12.64 -0.89 22.88
N TYR A 501 12.45 -1.14 24.18
CA TYR A 501 12.73 -2.46 24.75
C TYR A 501 11.90 -3.55 24.03
N LEU A 502 10.60 -3.35 23.85
CA LEU A 502 9.74 -4.29 23.14
C LEU A 502 10.19 -4.51 21.68
N LEU A 503 10.63 -3.45 20.99
CA LEU A 503 11.17 -3.56 19.64
C LEU A 503 12.39 -4.49 19.60
N PHE A 504 13.38 -4.25 20.46
CA PHE A 504 14.63 -5.01 20.43
C PHE A 504 14.55 -6.39 21.10
N SER A 505 13.65 -6.57 22.07
CA SER A 505 13.43 -7.86 22.72
C SER A 505 12.53 -8.80 21.90
N GLY A 506 11.72 -8.27 20.96
CA GLY A 506 10.66 -8.99 20.29
C GLY A 506 11.08 -10.25 19.53
N HIS A 507 12.34 -10.33 19.12
CA HIS A 507 12.87 -11.51 18.45
C HIS A 507 13.02 -12.75 19.40
N ASN A 508 13.15 -12.51 20.69
CA ASN A 508 13.35 -13.56 21.70
C ASN A 508 12.25 -13.62 22.76
N GLU A 509 11.53 -12.52 23.00
CA GLU A 509 10.52 -12.34 24.01
C GLU A 509 9.26 -11.72 23.38
N PRO A 510 8.10 -11.75 24.04
CA PRO A 510 6.90 -11.09 23.52
C PRO A 510 7.13 -9.60 23.24
N GLY A 511 6.83 -9.15 22.01
CA GLY A 511 7.11 -7.77 21.59
C GLY A 511 7.12 -7.58 20.07
N GLY A 512 8.24 -7.03 19.57
CA GLY A 512 8.48 -6.73 18.16
C GLY A 512 8.06 -5.32 17.74
N GLY A 513 8.26 -5.00 16.46
CA GLY A 513 8.05 -3.67 15.90
C GLY A 513 6.62 -3.18 16.03
N PHE A 514 5.64 -4.05 15.86
CA PHE A 514 4.22 -3.71 15.94
C PHE A 514 3.81 -3.35 17.38
N ALA A 515 4.10 -4.21 18.36
CA ALA A 515 3.78 -3.97 19.76
C ALA A 515 4.55 -2.74 20.31
N GLY A 516 5.85 -2.67 20.02
CA GLY A 516 6.67 -1.50 20.37
C GLY A 516 6.10 -0.21 19.76
N GLY A 517 5.77 -0.21 18.47
CA GLY A 517 5.18 0.93 17.78
C GLY A 517 3.85 1.40 18.37
N LEU A 518 2.97 0.46 18.76
CA LEU A 518 1.72 0.78 19.45
C LEU A 518 1.96 1.42 20.82
N VAL A 519 2.93 0.93 21.60
CA VAL A 519 3.29 1.52 22.91
C VAL A 519 3.82 2.95 22.74
N ALA A 520 4.68 3.20 21.73
CA ALA A 520 5.11 4.56 21.40
C ALA A 520 3.94 5.44 20.96
N GLY A 521 3.05 4.88 20.13
CA GLY A 521 1.81 5.55 19.73
C GLY A 521 0.94 5.96 20.93
N LEU A 522 0.75 5.07 21.90
CA LEU A 522 0.02 5.38 23.13
C LEU A 522 0.70 6.47 23.98
N ALA A 523 2.04 6.53 23.99
CA ALA A 523 2.75 7.65 24.62
C ALA A 523 2.42 8.99 23.94
N LEU A 524 2.36 9.02 22.60
CA LEU A 524 1.96 10.20 21.84
C LEU A 524 0.49 10.58 22.08
N VAL A 525 -0.41 9.58 22.16
CA VAL A 525 -1.81 9.78 22.57
C VAL A 525 -1.88 10.47 23.93
N LEU A 526 -1.11 10.00 24.92
CA LEU A 526 -1.08 10.56 26.26
C LEU A 526 -0.61 12.03 26.23
N ARG A 527 0.40 12.35 25.42
CA ARG A 527 0.86 13.74 25.20
C ARG A 527 -0.23 14.61 24.58
N TYR A 528 -0.90 14.13 23.57
CA TYR A 528 -2.00 14.85 22.91
C TYR A 528 -3.15 15.12 23.88
N LEU A 529 -3.58 14.12 24.66
CA LEU A 529 -4.67 14.27 25.63
C LEU A 529 -4.33 15.25 26.77
N ALA A 530 -3.05 15.32 27.16
CA ALA A 530 -2.59 16.17 28.26
C ALA A 530 -2.33 17.63 27.85
N GLY A 531 -1.92 17.90 26.61
CA GLY A 531 -1.47 19.22 26.19
C GLY A 531 -1.95 19.68 24.81
N GLY A 532 -2.80 18.89 24.14
CA GLY A 532 -3.37 19.25 22.83
C GLY A 532 -2.39 19.16 21.66
N ARG A 533 -2.78 19.79 20.52
CA ARG A 533 -2.03 19.72 19.24
C ARG A 533 -0.59 20.24 19.34
N TYR A 534 -0.36 21.34 20.07
CA TYR A 534 0.97 21.93 20.21
C TYR A 534 1.91 21.05 21.05
N GLU A 535 1.40 20.39 22.09
CA GLU A 535 2.19 19.45 22.89
C GLU A 535 2.55 18.19 22.10
N LEU A 536 1.65 17.72 21.23
CA LEU A 536 1.94 16.65 20.30
C LEU A 536 3.05 17.05 19.32
N GLY A 537 3.02 18.28 18.82
CA GLY A 537 4.05 18.82 17.92
C GLY A 537 5.42 18.94 18.60
N GLU A 538 5.46 19.31 19.88
CA GLU A 538 6.71 19.35 20.67
C GLU A 538 7.23 17.93 20.99
N ALA A 539 6.33 16.97 21.23
CA ALA A 539 6.72 15.58 21.53
C ALA A 539 7.21 14.82 20.28
N ALA A 540 6.65 15.10 19.12
CA ALA A 540 6.97 14.44 17.85
C ALA A 540 7.09 15.48 16.73
N PRO A 541 8.21 16.21 16.61
CA PRO A 541 8.39 17.27 15.60
C PRO A 541 8.70 16.71 14.19
N VAL A 542 8.20 15.54 13.86
CA VAL A 542 8.48 14.81 12.60
C VAL A 542 7.19 14.65 11.81
N ASP A 543 7.25 14.81 10.49
CA ASP A 543 6.11 14.56 9.61
C ASP A 543 5.76 13.06 9.62
N PRO A 544 4.47 12.68 9.84
CA PRO A 544 4.06 11.27 9.82
C PRO A 544 4.38 10.57 8.50
N GLY A 545 4.25 11.27 7.38
CA GLY A 545 4.56 10.74 6.05
C GLY A 545 6.04 10.35 5.91
N LEU A 546 6.94 11.06 6.59
CA LEU A 546 8.35 10.69 6.63
C LEU A 546 8.57 9.36 7.37
N LEU A 547 7.90 9.18 8.51
CA LEU A 547 7.98 7.93 9.29
C LEU A 547 7.40 6.75 8.51
N LEU A 548 6.25 6.94 7.87
CA LEU A 548 5.60 5.94 7.04
C LEU A 548 6.49 5.55 5.85
N GLY A 549 7.06 6.54 5.15
CA GLY A 549 7.94 6.32 4.01
C GLY A 549 9.27 5.67 4.40
N ALA A 550 9.90 6.14 5.48
CA ALA A 550 11.12 5.55 6.00
C ALA A 550 10.89 4.10 6.46
N GLY A 551 9.78 3.83 7.17
CA GLY A 551 9.45 2.49 7.61
C GLY A 551 9.26 1.52 6.45
N LEU A 552 8.54 1.93 5.39
CA LEU A 552 8.37 1.11 4.19
C LEU A 552 9.69 0.89 3.46
N LEU A 553 10.57 1.91 3.43
CA LEU A 553 11.91 1.80 2.87
C LEU A 553 12.75 0.78 3.65
N PHE A 554 12.76 0.84 5.00
CA PHE A 554 13.48 -0.12 5.84
C PHE A 554 13.00 -1.56 5.57
N ALA A 555 11.69 -1.79 5.59
CA ALA A 555 11.12 -3.11 5.32
C ALA A 555 11.46 -3.60 3.89
N GLY A 556 11.34 -2.75 2.88
CA GLY A 556 11.68 -3.08 1.50
C GLY A 556 13.17 -3.31 1.28
N CYS A 557 14.03 -2.50 1.89
CA CYS A 557 15.48 -2.68 1.81
C CYS A 557 15.95 -3.96 2.49
N THR A 558 15.29 -4.39 3.58
CA THR A 558 15.57 -5.67 4.22
C THR A 558 15.30 -6.82 3.26
N GLY A 559 14.18 -6.76 2.51
CA GLY A 559 13.86 -7.77 1.50
C GLY A 559 14.89 -7.85 0.37
N VAL A 560 15.34 -6.70 -0.12
CA VAL A 560 16.42 -6.63 -1.13
C VAL A 560 17.75 -7.09 -0.54
N GLY A 561 18.00 -6.80 0.74
CA GLY A 561 19.20 -7.22 1.46
C GLY A 561 19.37 -8.75 1.50
N GLY A 562 18.29 -9.50 1.73
CA GLY A 562 18.28 -10.97 1.66
C GLY A 562 18.79 -11.48 0.31
N LEU A 563 18.27 -10.92 -0.79
CA LEU A 563 18.74 -11.27 -2.15
C LEU A 563 20.22 -10.96 -2.38
N LEU A 564 20.69 -9.80 -1.91
CA LEU A 564 22.11 -9.41 -2.08
C LEU A 564 23.07 -10.30 -1.28
N MET A 565 22.58 -10.94 -0.22
CA MET A 565 23.33 -11.90 0.59
C MET A 565 23.25 -13.33 0.04
N GLY A 566 22.56 -13.55 -1.09
CA GLY A 566 22.42 -14.85 -1.75
C GLY A 566 21.29 -15.72 -1.20
N GLY A 567 20.39 -15.14 -0.40
CA GLY A 567 19.17 -15.78 0.11
C GLY A 567 17.94 -15.42 -0.70
N GLU A 568 16.78 -15.83 -0.22
CA GLU A 568 15.47 -15.48 -0.78
C GLU A 568 15.03 -14.07 -0.36
N VAL A 569 14.01 -13.52 -1.04
CA VAL A 569 13.44 -12.22 -0.69
C VAL A 569 12.87 -12.26 0.73
N LEU A 570 13.25 -11.29 1.56
CA LEU A 570 12.87 -11.20 2.98
C LEU A 570 13.44 -12.31 3.89
N GLN A 571 14.31 -13.17 3.38
CA GLN A 571 14.99 -14.16 4.20
C GLN A 571 15.95 -13.47 5.16
N THR A 572 15.92 -13.91 6.41
CA THR A 572 16.81 -13.43 7.47
C THR A 572 18.24 -13.91 7.26
N ALA A 573 19.20 -13.02 7.44
CA ALA A 573 20.61 -13.34 7.55
C ALA A 573 21.09 -13.06 8.99
N ILE A 574 21.90 -13.99 9.50
CA ILE A 574 22.50 -13.89 10.84
C ILE A 574 23.94 -13.44 10.69
N LEU A 575 24.26 -12.28 11.25
CA LEU A 575 25.59 -11.71 11.27
C LEU A 575 26.17 -11.86 12.67
N GLU A 576 27.23 -12.64 12.81
CA GLU A 576 27.93 -12.84 14.09
C GLU A 576 29.24 -12.06 14.06
N ALA A 577 29.48 -11.23 15.07
CA ALA A 577 30.70 -10.46 15.23
C ALA A 577 31.15 -10.43 16.70
N THR A 578 32.41 -10.78 16.94
CA THR A 578 33.00 -10.68 18.28
C THR A 578 33.57 -9.29 18.47
N LEU A 579 32.93 -8.48 19.33
CA LEU A 579 33.36 -7.12 19.64
C LEU A 579 34.22 -7.11 20.93
N PRO A 580 35.31 -6.33 20.98
CA PRO A 580 36.28 -6.36 22.08
C PRO A 580 35.73 -6.07 23.48
N VAL A 581 34.58 -5.37 23.58
CA VAL A 581 33.96 -4.98 24.88
C VAL A 581 32.62 -5.66 25.12
N LEU A 582 31.89 -6.00 24.04
CA LEU A 582 30.54 -6.56 24.11
C LEU A 582 30.51 -8.07 23.96
N GLY A 583 31.67 -8.70 23.64
CA GLY A 583 31.74 -10.14 23.36
C GLY A 583 31.10 -10.51 22.01
N ASP A 584 30.52 -11.69 21.93
CA ASP A 584 29.86 -12.18 20.72
C ASP A 584 28.50 -11.50 20.56
N VAL A 585 28.39 -10.67 19.52
CA VAL A 585 27.16 -9.99 19.15
C VAL A 585 26.57 -10.67 17.93
N LYS A 586 25.34 -11.14 18.08
CA LYS A 586 24.53 -11.72 17.00
C LYS A 586 23.53 -10.69 16.52
N LEU A 587 23.66 -10.23 15.30
CA LEU A 587 22.72 -9.32 14.64
C LEU A 587 21.91 -10.10 13.61
N VAL A 588 20.59 -10.04 13.74
CA VAL A 588 19.65 -10.69 12.84
C VAL A 588 19.04 -9.61 11.93
N THR A 589 19.10 -9.79 10.62
CA THR A 589 18.67 -8.75 9.67
C THR A 589 17.17 -8.46 9.71
N SER A 590 16.34 -9.40 10.17
CA SER A 590 14.91 -9.20 10.42
C SER A 590 14.61 -8.07 11.43
N LEU A 591 15.58 -7.69 12.28
CA LEU A 591 15.45 -6.52 13.16
C LEU A 591 15.23 -5.23 12.36
N PHE A 592 15.87 -5.09 11.19
CA PHE A 592 15.65 -3.92 10.33
C PHE A 592 14.25 -3.90 9.73
N PHE A 593 13.69 -5.07 9.43
CA PHE A 593 12.29 -5.19 9.03
C PHE A 593 11.36 -4.77 10.17
N ASP A 594 11.60 -5.25 11.38
CA ASP A 594 10.86 -4.88 12.60
C ASP A 594 10.95 -3.37 12.90
N MET A 595 12.12 -2.74 12.68
CA MET A 595 12.26 -1.29 12.76
C MET A 595 11.39 -0.57 11.72
N GLY A 596 11.27 -1.14 10.52
CA GLY A 596 10.36 -0.64 9.48
C GLY A 596 8.91 -0.67 9.94
N VAL A 597 8.47 -1.80 10.49
CA VAL A 597 7.12 -1.97 11.09
C VAL A 597 6.88 -0.95 12.20
N TYR A 598 7.83 -0.81 13.12
CA TYR A 598 7.77 0.14 14.23
C TYR A 598 7.54 1.59 13.74
N LEU A 599 8.32 2.03 12.77
CA LEU A 599 8.21 3.38 12.21
C LEU A 599 6.85 3.61 11.52
N ILE A 600 6.33 2.61 10.80
CA ILE A 600 5.02 2.69 10.16
C ILE A 600 3.91 2.80 11.20
N VAL A 601 3.95 1.99 12.26
CA VAL A 601 2.92 2.02 13.32
C VAL A 601 2.95 3.35 14.07
N VAL A 602 4.12 3.85 14.45
CA VAL A 602 4.26 5.17 15.08
C VAL A 602 3.78 6.28 14.14
N GLY A 603 4.18 6.21 12.87
CA GLY A 603 3.76 7.16 11.83
C GLY A 603 2.24 7.17 11.64
N LEU A 604 1.61 5.99 11.59
CA LEU A 604 0.15 5.86 11.48
C LEU A 604 -0.57 6.49 12.67
N VAL A 605 -0.16 6.17 13.90
CA VAL A 605 -0.78 6.75 15.10
C VAL A 605 -0.61 8.26 15.13
N LEU A 606 0.57 8.75 14.78
CA LEU A 606 0.83 10.19 14.70
C LEU A 606 -0.03 10.87 13.61
N ASP A 607 -0.21 10.22 12.46
CA ASP A 607 -1.07 10.72 11.38
C ASP A 607 -2.55 10.78 11.81
N VAL A 608 -3.04 9.73 12.46
CA VAL A 608 -4.40 9.70 13.02
C VAL A 608 -4.61 10.79 14.06
N LEU A 609 -3.66 11.01 14.97
CA LEU A 609 -3.75 12.06 15.99
C LEU A 609 -3.75 13.45 15.37
N ARG A 610 -2.96 13.70 14.32
CA ARG A 610 -2.93 14.99 13.63
C ARG A 610 -4.16 15.21 12.77
N SER A 611 -4.61 14.20 12.03
CA SER A 611 -5.77 14.29 11.16
C SER A 611 -7.07 14.42 11.96
N LEU A 612 -7.33 13.48 12.87
CA LEU A 612 -8.61 13.41 13.60
C LEU A 612 -8.61 14.22 14.90
N GLY A 613 -7.42 14.51 15.46
CA GLY A 613 -7.29 15.30 16.67
C GLY A 613 -6.99 16.77 16.37
N ALA A 614 -5.77 17.04 15.95
CA ALA A 614 -5.26 18.41 15.80
C ALA A 614 -5.99 19.23 14.72
N GLU A 615 -6.32 18.61 13.57
CA GLU A 615 -7.03 19.31 12.50
C GLU A 615 -8.48 19.62 12.88
N LEU A 616 -9.16 18.69 13.56
CA LEU A 616 -10.51 18.96 14.07
C LEU A 616 -10.52 20.03 15.15
N ASP A 617 -9.53 20.06 16.03
CA ASP A 617 -9.38 21.12 17.04
C ASP A 617 -9.14 22.48 16.34
N ARG A 618 -8.33 22.53 15.28
CA ARG A 618 -8.07 23.75 14.50
C ARG A 618 -9.34 24.28 13.83
N GLN A 619 -10.13 23.40 13.21
CA GLN A 619 -11.40 23.78 12.57
C GLN A 619 -12.43 24.30 13.59
N GLU A 620 -12.37 23.87 14.85
CA GLU A 620 -13.21 24.44 15.93
C GLU A 620 -12.79 25.87 16.27
N ASP A 621 -11.48 26.13 16.33
CA ASP A 621 -10.94 27.45 16.67
C ASP A 621 -11.17 28.48 15.55
N GLU A 622 -11.09 28.06 14.27
CA GLU A 622 -11.30 28.95 13.11
C GLU A 622 -12.78 29.29 12.83
N GLY A 623 -13.74 28.58 13.47
CA GLY A 623 -15.18 28.81 13.28
C GLY A 623 -15.72 28.27 11.93
N PRO A 624 -17.04 28.45 11.66
CA PRO A 624 -17.62 28.04 10.38
C PRO A 624 -17.01 28.87 9.25
N ILE A 625 -16.51 28.20 8.21
CA ILE A 625 -16.01 28.85 6.99
C ILE A 625 -17.17 29.63 6.36
N GLU A 626 -17.13 30.94 6.39
CA GLU A 626 -18.02 31.75 5.55
C GLU A 626 -17.69 31.43 4.09
N ALA A 627 -18.61 30.74 3.42
CA ALA A 627 -18.48 30.47 1.99
C ALA A 627 -18.50 31.80 1.23
N GLU A 628 -17.48 32.08 0.43
CA GLU A 628 -17.53 33.20 -0.50
C GLU A 628 -18.74 33.02 -1.43
N PRO A 629 -19.46 34.13 -1.72
CA PRO A 629 -20.66 34.09 -2.57
C PRO A 629 -20.28 33.59 -3.98
N GLY A 630 -20.58 32.33 -4.28
CA GLY A 630 -20.34 31.72 -5.59
C GLY A 630 -19.70 30.33 -5.55
N GLU A 631 -19.22 29.82 -4.41
CA GLU A 631 -18.67 28.48 -4.28
C GLU A 631 -19.77 27.46 -3.96
N VAL A 632 -20.01 26.54 -4.89
CA VAL A 632 -20.95 25.42 -4.68
C VAL A 632 -20.29 24.42 -3.73
N ILE A 633 -20.69 24.44 -2.46
CA ILE A 633 -20.30 23.41 -1.50
C ILE A 633 -21.12 22.14 -1.84
N ILE A 634 -20.48 21.14 -2.40
CA ILE A 634 -21.06 19.80 -2.49
C ILE A 634 -21.03 19.20 -1.06
N ARG A 635 -22.22 19.13 -0.45
CA ARG A 635 -22.43 18.48 0.85
C ARG A 635 -22.49 16.95 0.69
#